data_5acd9f16f197293a508d3ed061e1bc60
#
_entry.id   5acd9f16f197293a508d3ed061e1bc60
#
_cell.length_a   1.000
_cell.length_b   1.000
_cell.length_c   1.000
_cell.angle_alpha   90.00
_cell.angle_beta   90.00
_cell.angle_gamma   90.00
#
_symmetry.space_group_name_H-M   'P 1'
#
loop_
_entity.id
_entity.type
_entity.pdbx_description
1 polymer ?
#
loop_
_entity_poly.entity_id
_entity_poly.type
_entity_poly.pdbx_seq_one_letter_code
_entity_poly.pdbx_strand_id
1 'polypeptide(L)'
;MPAVVESYDKDAGTVKVTLPVNKAVPDGSGNFVSEPYPQLADIPIDWPRCGKYSITFPLEKGDTGVLVFCMRNIGPWRTTGAQGDPGDVGMHTLDGAVFRPGLSPDSKPPSTADASNMVIGSTTDGKGRIELKPAGINLGAGASKGVVREGDKIGHGTIAFTFVGGTGGATLAIVYTPGDGSAV
;
A
#
# COMPACT_ATOMS: atom_id res chain seq x y z
N MET A 1 1.69 17.28 6.17
CA MET A 1 0.30 17.76 5.90
C MET A 1 -0.47 16.63 5.24
N PRO A 2 -1.78 16.43 5.52
CA PRO A 2 -2.60 15.49 4.76
C PRO A 2 -2.67 15.91 3.29
N ALA A 3 -2.79 14.94 2.40
CA ALA A 3 -2.89 15.16 0.96
C ALA A 3 -3.79 14.12 0.31
N VAL A 4 -4.46 14.51 -0.79
CA VAL A 4 -5.34 13.67 -1.58
C VAL A 4 -4.78 13.58 -2.99
N VAL A 5 -4.67 12.37 -3.52
CA VAL A 5 -4.15 12.10 -4.87
C VAL A 5 -5.18 12.56 -5.92
N GLU A 6 -4.74 13.34 -6.89
CA GLU A 6 -5.50 13.72 -8.08
C GLU A 6 -5.11 12.87 -9.29
N SER A 7 -3.83 12.54 -9.42
CA SER A 7 -3.33 11.63 -10.43
C SER A 7 -2.01 11.01 -10.02
N TYR A 8 -1.72 9.83 -10.55
CA TYR A 8 -0.48 9.08 -10.34
C TYR A 8 0.19 8.79 -11.68
N ASP A 9 1.45 9.15 -11.80
CA ASP A 9 2.32 8.77 -12.91
C ASP A 9 3.27 7.67 -12.44
N LYS A 10 2.97 6.41 -12.83
CA LYS A 10 3.76 5.25 -12.44
C LYS A 10 5.15 5.23 -13.09
N ASP A 11 5.28 5.82 -14.27
CA ASP A 11 6.53 5.79 -15.03
C ASP A 11 7.52 6.86 -14.51
N ALA A 12 7.00 8.01 -14.11
CA ALA A 12 7.77 9.03 -13.41
C ALA A 12 7.93 8.74 -11.90
N GLY A 13 7.09 7.88 -11.31
CA GLY A 13 7.08 7.62 -9.88
C GLY A 13 6.62 8.82 -9.06
N THR A 14 5.71 9.64 -9.61
CA THR A 14 5.24 10.87 -8.98
C THR A 14 3.72 10.93 -8.88
N VAL A 15 3.23 11.79 -7.98
CA VAL A 15 1.81 12.10 -7.82
C VAL A 15 1.56 13.59 -7.96
N LYS A 16 0.35 13.90 -8.41
CA LYS A 16 -0.27 15.21 -8.29
C LYS A 16 -1.27 15.16 -7.15
N VAL A 17 -1.21 16.12 -6.23
CA VAL A 17 -2.01 16.10 -5.01
C VAL A 17 -2.67 17.44 -4.72
N THR A 18 -3.79 17.40 -3.99
CA THR A 18 -4.42 18.55 -3.35
C THR A 18 -4.29 18.45 -1.84
N LEU A 19 -4.28 19.59 -1.17
CA LEU A 19 -4.21 19.68 0.28
C LEU A 19 -5.59 19.98 0.84
N PRO A 20 -6.19 19.09 1.65
CA PRO A 20 -7.52 19.30 2.22
C PRO A 20 -7.57 20.31 3.38
N VAL A 21 -6.39 20.83 3.77
CA VAL A 21 -6.26 21.85 4.83
C VAL A 21 -5.93 23.19 4.18
N ASN A 22 -6.68 24.22 4.49
CA ASN A 22 -6.42 25.57 3.99
C ASN A 22 -5.32 26.29 4.80
N LYS A 23 -4.70 27.27 4.17
CA LYS A 23 -3.82 28.23 4.84
C LYS A 23 -4.66 29.36 5.45
N ALA A 24 -4.23 29.88 6.58
CA ALA A 24 -4.78 31.07 7.17
C ALA A 24 -3.92 32.28 6.75
N VAL A 25 -4.53 33.23 6.04
CA VAL A 25 -3.86 34.43 5.53
C VAL A 25 -4.43 35.66 6.24
N PRO A 26 -3.59 36.55 6.81
CA PRO A 26 -4.06 37.80 7.41
C PRO A 26 -4.76 38.70 6.37
N ASP A 27 -5.92 39.25 6.71
CA ASP A 27 -6.70 40.12 5.83
C ASP A 27 -6.32 41.63 5.92
N GLY A 28 -5.28 41.93 6.69
CA GLY A 28 -4.85 43.30 6.93
C GLY A 28 -5.65 44.05 7.99
N SER A 29 -6.76 43.51 8.46
CA SER A 29 -7.64 44.08 9.52
C SER A 29 -7.46 43.39 10.86
N GLY A 30 -6.50 42.49 10.98
CA GLY A 30 -6.26 41.68 12.17
C GLY A 30 -7.04 40.35 12.21
N ASN A 31 -7.82 40.02 11.17
CA ASN A 31 -8.48 38.75 11.01
C ASN A 31 -7.72 37.84 10.04
N PHE A 32 -8.12 36.57 9.97
CA PHE A 32 -7.57 35.60 9.03
C PHE A 32 -8.63 35.14 8.04
N VAL A 33 -8.24 35.07 6.77
CA VAL A 33 -9.03 34.48 5.69
C VAL A 33 -8.49 33.09 5.38
N SER A 34 -9.39 32.14 5.19
CA SER A 34 -9.05 30.76 4.84
C SER A 34 -8.91 30.62 3.33
N GLU A 35 -7.72 30.30 2.84
CA GLU A 35 -7.43 30.12 1.41
C GLU A 35 -6.92 28.70 1.14
N PRO A 36 -7.35 28.05 0.03
CA PRO A 36 -6.79 26.75 -0.34
C PRO A 36 -5.32 26.88 -0.76
N TYR A 37 -4.57 25.82 -0.51
CA TYR A 37 -3.25 25.70 -1.11
C TYR A 37 -3.37 25.40 -2.61
N PRO A 38 -2.37 25.78 -3.41
CA PRO A 38 -2.30 25.36 -4.81
C PRO A 38 -2.15 23.85 -4.89
N GLN A 39 -2.60 23.30 -6.01
CA GLN A 39 -2.37 21.90 -6.35
C GLN A 39 -0.86 21.68 -6.59
N LEU A 40 -0.30 20.63 -6.01
CA LEU A 40 1.11 20.28 -6.16
C LEU A 40 1.25 19.14 -7.16
N ALA A 41 2.16 19.28 -8.11
CA ALA A 41 2.47 18.30 -9.13
C ALA A 41 3.89 17.76 -8.97
N ASP A 42 4.19 16.64 -9.63
CA ASP A 42 5.51 16.01 -9.69
C ASP A 42 6.10 15.67 -8.31
N ILE A 43 5.24 15.38 -7.35
CA ILE A 43 5.65 15.04 -5.99
C ILE A 43 6.14 13.59 -5.98
N PRO A 44 7.41 13.31 -5.59
CA PRO A 44 7.94 11.96 -5.50
C PRO A 44 7.25 11.18 -4.37
N ILE A 45 7.16 9.86 -4.55
CA ILE A 45 6.52 8.99 -3.59
C ILE A 45 7.57 8.32 -2.72
N ASP A 46 7.35 8.35 -1.40
CA ASP A 46 8.16 7.66 -0.41
C ASP A 46 7.61 6.24 -0.18
N TRP A 47 8.04 5.30 -1.03
CA TRP A 47 7.71 3.91 -0.88
C TRP A 47 8.59 3.23 0.18
N PRO A 48 8.03 2.32 0.99
CA PRO A 48 8.85 1.42 1.81
C PRO A 48 9.77 0.59 0.92
N ARG A 49 11.08 0.90 0.91
CA ARG A 49 12.06 0.20 0.09
C ARG A 49 13.41 0.11 0.76
N CYS A 50 14.10 -1.02 0.51
CA CYS A 50 15.49 -1.20 0.92
C CYS A 50 16.21 -2.16 -0.04
N GLY A 51 17.37 -1.75 -0.54
CA GLY A 51 18.12 -2.55 -1.51
C GLY A 51 17.31 -2.89 -2.76
N LYS A 52 17.10 -4.18 -2.99
CA LYS A 52 16.36 -4.69 -4.16
C LYS A 52 14.85 -4.86 -3.92
N TYR A 53 14.35 -4.58 -2.72
CA TYR A 53 12.97 -4.83 -2.33
C TYR A 53 12.21 -3.53 -2.11
N SER A 54 10.97 -3.51 -2.53
CA SER A 54 10.03 -2.41 -2.30
C SER A 54 8.60 -2.93 -2.13
N ILE A 55 7.78 -2.18 -1.40
CA ILE A 55 6.33 -2.37 -1.34
C ILE A 55 5.69 -1.17 -2.01
N THR A 56 4.97 -1.42 -3.09
CA THR A 56 4.28 -0.37 -3.86
C THR A 56 2.80 -0.67 -3.96
N PHE A 57 1.98 0.36 -4.06
CA PHE A 57 0.53 0.26 -4.19
C PHE A 57 0.09 0.92 -5.50
N PRO A 58 -0.94 0.40 -6.18
CA PRO A 58 -1.62 1.17 -7.21
C PRO A 58 -2.30 2.37 -6.54
N LEU A 59 -1.93 3.59 -6.92
CA LEU A 59 -2.55 4.80 -6.41
C LEU A 59 -3.61 5.29 -7.39
N GLU A 60 -4.78 5.63 -6.85
CA GLU A 60 -5.91 6.14 -7.60
C GLU A 60 -6.30 7.54 -7.12
N LYS A 61 -7.07 8.25 -7.95
CA LYS A 61 -7.64 9.54 -7.56
C LYS A 61 -8.52 9.37 -6.32
N GLY A 62 -8.28 10.19 -5.32
CA GLY A 62 -8.99 10.14 -4.04
C GLY A 62 -8.24 9.40 -2.93
N ASP A 63 -7.18 8.66 -3.25
CA ASP A 63 -6.32 8.07 -2.24
C ASP A 63 -5.66 9.15 -1.38
N THR A 64 -5.46 8.82 -0.11
CA THR A 64 -4.97 9.77 0.87
C THR A 64 -3.60 9.38 1.41
N GLY A 65 -2.85 10.38 1.83
CA GLY A 65 -1.53 10.21 2.40
C GLY A 65 -1.08 11.47 3.12
N VAL A 66 0.20 11.51 3.41
CA VAL A 66 0.84 12.65 4.07
C VAL A 66 1.96 13.21 3.22
N LEU A 67 2.03 14.54 3.10
CA LEU A 67 3.20 15.23 2.59
C LEU A 67 4.20 15.47 3.72
N VAL A 68 5.41 15.03 3.49
CA VAL A 68 6.59 15.32 4.30
C VAL A 68 7.43 16.36 3.54
N PHE A 69 7.73 17.47 4.19
CA PHE A 69 8.53 18.53 3.58
C PHE A 69 9.99 18.37 3.97
N CYS A 70 10.85 18.23 2.97
CA CYS A 70 12.28 18.14 3.19
C CYS A 70 12.85 19.47 3.73
N MET A 71 13.86 19.39 4.58
CA MET A 71 14.51 20.58 5.13
C MET A 71 15.12 21.45 4.02
N ARG A 72 15.60 20.83 2.94
CA ARG A 72 16.21 21.50 1.80
C ARG A 72 15.59 21.01 0.51
N ASN A 73 15.76 21.78 -0.56
CA ASN A 73 15.34 21.37 -1.90
C ASN A 73 16.06 20.08 -2.33
N ILE A 74 15.28 19.07 -2.69
CA ILE A 74 15.76 17.75 -3.12
C ILE A 74 15.78 17.61 -4.65
N GLY A 75 15.40 18.64 -5.41
CA GLY A 75 15.32 18.61 -6.87
C GLY A 75 16.62 18.15 -7.54
N PRO A 76 17.79 18.72 -7.22
CA PRO A 76 19.07 18.28 -7.78
C PRO A 76 19.40 16.83 -7.47
N TRP A 77 19.13 16.36 -6.26
CA TRP A 77 19.31 14.95 -5.90
C TRP A 77 18.33 14.03 -6.65
N ARG A 78 17.08 14.43 -6.82
CA ARG A 78 16.09 13.65 -7.59
C ARG A 78 16.53 13.42 -9.04
N THR A 79 17.20 14.40 -9.61
CA THR A 79 17.67 14.34 -11.01
C THR A 79 18.93 13.49 -11.18
N THR A 80 19.85 13.57 -10.22
CA THR A 80 21.19 12.98 -10.37
C THR A 80 21.42 11.73 -9.53
N GLY A 81 20.68 11.59 -8.42
CA GLY A 81 20.92 10.57 -7.39
C GLY A 81 22.21 10.79 -6.60
N ALA A 82 22.95 11.85 -6.87
CA ALA A 82 24.25 12.15 -6.26
C ALA A 82 24.15 13.28 -5.22
N GLN A 83 25.17 13.38 -4.37
CA GLN A 83 25.32 14.53 -3.48
C GLN A 83 25.52 15.80 -4.31
N GLY A 84 24.83 16.87 -3.95
CA GLY A 84 24.94 18.17 -4.63
C GLY A 84 24.40 19.31 -3.80
N ASP A 85 24.57 20.51 -4.34
CA ASP A 85 24.03 21.74 -3.76
C ASP A 85 22.51 21.78 -3.94
N PRO A 86 21.71 22.16 -2.93
CA PRO A 86 20.25 22.28 -3.07
C PRO A 86 19.81 23.35 -4.09
N GLY A 87 20.69 24.26 -4.51
CA GLY A 87 20.42 25.30 -5.50
C GLY A 87 19.64 26.50 -4.97
N ASP A 88 19.09 26.43 -3.77
CA ASP A 88 18.39 27.51 -3.09
C ASP A 88 18.57 27.45 -1.57
N VAL A 89 18.17 28.52 -0.88
CA VAL A 89 18.25 28.64 0.59
C VAL A 89 16.93 28.29 1.29
N GLY A 90 15.86 27.99 0.54
CA GLY A 90 14.55 27.67 1.06
C GLY A 90 14.57 26.46 1.98
N MET A 91 13.71 26.48 2.99
CA MET A 91 13.52 25.38 3.95
C MET A 91 12.04 25.02 4.03
N HIS A 92 11.75 23.73 4.02
CA HIS A 92 10.38 23.21 4.15
C HIS A 92 9.40 23.81 3.13
N THR A 93 9.87 24.04 1.90
CA THR A 93 9.10 24.61 0.81
C THR A 93 8.14 23.56 0.21
N LEU A 94 7.08 24.01 -0.47
CA LEU A 94 6.08 23.10 -1.05
C LEU A 94 6.65 22.22 -2.15
N ASP A 95 7.63 22.69 -2.88
CA ASP A 95 8.36 21.97 -3.93
C ASP A 95 9.35 20.93 -3.39
N GLY A 96 9.74 21.04 -2.11
CA GLY A 96 10.52 20.03 -1.39
C GLY A 96 9.66 18.92 -0.76
N ALA A 97 8.40 18.77 -1.16
CA ALA A 97 7.51 17.77 -0.60
C ALA A 97 7.77 16.36 -1.15
N VAL A 98 7.51 15.37 -0.30
CA VAL A 98 7.49 13.93 -0.64
C VAL A 98 6.17 13.36 -0.15
N PHE A 99 5.50 12.57 -0.97
CA PHE A 99 4.22 11.94 -0.64
C PHE A 99 4.42 10.55 -0.05
N ARG A 100 3.88 10.32 1.12
CA ARG A 100 3.79 8.99 1.76
C ARG A 100 2.33 8.57 1.81
N PRO A 101 1.93 7.51 1.08
CA PRO A 101 0.55 7.00 1.11
C PRO A 101 0.18 6.38 2.45
N GLY A 102 -1.12 6.31 2.75
CA GLY A 102 -1.66 5.53 3.85
C GLY A 102 -2.24 6.31 5.03
N LEU A 103 -2.15 7.65 5.06
CA LEU A 103 -2.89 8.44 6.06
C LEU A 103 -4.37 8.48 5.68
N SER A 104 -5.23 7.95 6.53
CA SER A 104 -6.68 7.99 6.34
C SER A 104 -7.34 8.91 7.37
N PRO A 105 -8.42 9.64 7.02
CA PRO A 105 -9.21 10.36 8.00
C PRO A 105 -9.97 9.39 8.91
N ASP A 106 -10.23 9.80 10.16
CA ASP A 106 -10.93 8.98 11.15
C ASP A 106 -12.34 8.55 10.70
N SER A 107 -12.95 9.33 9.82
CA SER A 107 -14.25 9.02 9.22
C SER A 107 -14.20 7.87 8.19
N LYS A 108 -13.00 7.49 7.74
CA LYS A 108 -12.77 6.44 6.74
C LYS A 108 -11.52 5.63 7.11
N PRO A 109 -11.54 4.86 8.21
CA PRO A 109 -10.41 4.01 8.57
C PRO A 109 -10.21 2.91 7.53
N PRO A 110 -8.99 2.36 7.39
CA PRO A 110 -8.75 1.23 6.50
C PRO A 110 -9.64 0.05 6.87
N SER A 111 -10.38 -0.51 5.91
CA SER A 111 -11.26 -1.68 6.14
C SER A 111 -10.49 -2.97 6.47
N THR A 112 -9.19 -2.97 6.23
CA THR A 112 -8.27 -4.07 6.57
C THR A 112 -7.73 -3.99 8.00
N ALA A 113 -8.06 -2.93 8.76
CA ALA A 113 -7.61 -2.80 10.14
C ALA A 113 -8.12 -3.98 10.98
N ASP A 114 -7.20 -4.62 11.71
CA ASP A 114 -7.48 -5.78 12.57
C ASP A 114 -6.77 -5.58 13.91
N ALA A 115 -7.47 -5.88 15.00
CA ALA A 115 -6.95 -5.66 16.36
C ALA A 115 -5.93 -6.73 16.80
N SER A 116 -5.87 -7.87 16.11
CA SER A 116 -5.13 -9.05 16.57
C SER A 116 -4.09 -9.55 15.56
N ASN A 117 -4.25 -9.22 14.29
CA ASN A 117 -3.44 -9.78 13.22
C ASN A 117 -2.85 -8.68 12.33
N MET A 118 -1.66 -8.90 11.80
CA MET A 118 -1.14 -8.07 10.73
C MET A 118 -1.80 -8.46 9.41
N VAL A 119 -2.33 -7.48 8.70
CA VAL A 119 -3.05 -7.68 7.44
C VAL A 119 -2.40 -6.90 6.32
N ILE A 120 -2.12 -7.58 5.21
CA ILE A 120 -1.74 -6.97 3.93
C ILE A 120 -2.81 -7.38 2.93
N GLY A 121 -3.57 -6.42 2.38
CA GLY A 121 -4.65 -6.80 1.48
C GLY A 121 -5.42 -5.64 0.88
N SER A 122 -6.31 -6.00 -0.07
CA SER A 122 -7.23 -5.06 -0.69
C SER A 122 -8.29 -4.57 0.30
N THR A 123 -8.58 -3.27 0.24
CA THR A 123 -9.67 -2.64 1.00
C THR A 123 -11.04 -2.82 0.34
N THR A 124 -11.07 -3.22 -0.93
CA THR A 124 -12.29 -3.21 -1.75
C THR A 124 -13.13 -4.48 -1.58
N ASP A 125 -12.52 -5.66 -1.65
CA ASP A 125 -13.25 -6.93 -1.64
C ASP A 125 -12.74 -7.93 -0.60
N GLY A 126 -11.64 -7.62 0.05
CA GLY A 126 -11.00 -8.46 1.05
C GLY A 126 -10.41 -9.79 0.52
N LYS A 127 -10.53 -10.07 -0.78
CA LYS A 127 -10.10 -11.35 -1.36
C LYS A 127 -8.58 -11.46 -1.50
N GLY A 128 -7.93 -10.38 -1.93
CA GLY A 128 -6.48 -10.30 -2.01
C GLY A 128 -5.87 -9.98 -0.65
N ARG A 129 -5.84 -10.94 0.28
CA ARG A 129 -5.47 -10.71 1.68
C ARG A 129 -4.43 -11.71 2.16
N ILE A 130 -3.41 -11.20 2.84
CA ILE A 130 -2.44 -11.99 3.62
C ILE A 130 -2.63 -11.61 5.08
N GLU A 131 -2.91 -12.57 5.93
CA GLU A 131 -2.99 -12.38 7.38
C GLU A 131 -1.86 -13.12 8.07
N LEU A 132 -1.07 -12.39 8.85
CA LEU A 132 -0.09 -12.97 9.76
C LEU A 132 -0.70 -13.03 11.14
N LYS A 133 -0.93 -14.25 11.62
CA LYS A 133 -1.50 -14.58 12.93
C LYS A 133 -0.42 -15.20 13.81
N PRO A 134 -0.55 -15.17 15.15
CA PRO A 134 0.37 -15.90 16.03
C PRO A 134 0.47 -17.39 15.71
N ALA A 135 -0.59 -18.00 15.19
CA ALA A 135 -0.66 -19.43 14.86
C ALA A 135 -0.30 -19.76 13.40
N GLY A 136 -0.06 -18.77 12.53
CA GLY A 136 0.27 -19.05 11.12
C GLY A 136 -0.07 -17.93 10.15
N ILE A 137 0.05 -18.21 8.86
CA ILE A 137 -0.19 -17.28 7.76
C ILE A 137 -1.40 -17.77 6.95
N ASN A 138 -2.37 -16.89 6.74
CA ASN A 138 -3.50 -17.15 5.88
C ASN A 138 -3.36 -16.39 4.55
N LEU A 139 -3.67 -17.03 3.45
CA LEU A 139 -3.77 -16.41 2.13
C LEU A 139 -5.22 -16.43 1.66
N GLY A 140 -5.81 -15.25 1.47
CA GLY A 140 -7.20 -15.06 1.07
C GLY A 140 -8.16 -14.75 2.23
N ALA A 141 -9.28 -14.08 1.92
CA ALA A 141 -10.31 -13.74 2.90
C ALA A 141 -10.98 -15.01 3.42
N GLY A 142 -11.05 -15.16 4.73
CA GLY A 142 -11.67 -16.32 5.37
C GLY A 142 -10.93 -17.64 5.13
N ALA A 143 -9.68 -17.59 4.66
CA ALA A 143 -8.88 -18.79 4.49
C ALA A 143 -8.66 -19.46 5.85
N SER A 144 -9.25 -20.63 6.02
CA SER A 144 -9.06 -21.48 7.20
C SER A 144 -7.84 -22.40 7.09
N LYS A 145 -7.18 -22.39 5.92
CA LYS A 145 -6.04 -23.26 5.62
C LYS A 145 -4.77 -22.44 5.49
N GLY A 146 -3.73 -22.83 6.23
CA GLY A 146 -2.41 -22.22 6.13
C GLY A 146 -1.67 -22.62 4.85
N VAL A 147 -0.63 -21.88 4.54
CA VAL A 147 0.31 -22.24 3.47
C VAL A 147 1.17 -23.42 3.96
N VAL A 148 1.20 -24.48 3.16
CA VAL A 148 2.08 -25.63 3.41
C VAL A 148 3.51 -25.20 3.07
N ARG A 149 4.44 -25.34 4.04
CA ARG A 149 5.88 -25.08 3.86
C ARG A 149 6.62 -26.39 3.58
N GLU A 150 7.81 -26.27 2.99
CA GLU A 150 8.72 -27.40 2.90
C GLU A 150 8.99 -27.98 4.30
N GLY A 151 8.77 -29.29 4.45
CA GLY A 151 8.91 -30.00 5.73
C GLY A 151 7.63 -30.04 6.59
N ASP A 152 6.56 -29.34 6.24
CA ASP A 152 5.28 -29.50 6.91
C ASP A 152 4.71 -30.89 6.64
N LYS A 153 4.31 -31.59 7.69
CA LYS A 153 3.58 -32.84 7.54
C LYS A 153 2.16 -32.54 7.05
N ILE A 154 1.87 -32.95 5.82
CA ILE A 154 0.50 -32.99 5.33
C ILE A 154 -0.16 -34.16 6.07
N GLY A 155 -1.09 -33.85 6.97
CA GLY A 155 -1.77 -34.87 7.78
C GLY A 155 -2.40 -35.96 6.93
N HIS A 156 -2.72 -37.11 7.55
CA HIS A 156 -3.31 -38.26 6.89
C HIS A 156 -4.59 -37.87 6.13
N GLY A 157 -4.50 -37.87 4.80
CA GLY A 157 -5.61 -37.58 3.91
C GLY A 157 -5.56 -38.51 2.69
N THR A 158 -6.67 -38.68 2.03
CA THR A 158 -6.76 -39.45 0.80
C THR A 158 -6.49 -38.57 -0.40
N ILE A 159 -5.48 -38.92 -1.21
CA ILE A 159 -5.31 -38.33 -2.54
C ILE A 159 -6.17 -39.14 -3.51
N ALA A 160 -7.28 -38.56 -3.93
CA ALA A 160 -8.13 -39.17 -4.95
C ALA A 160 -7.74 -38.65 -6.34
N PHE A 161 -7.44 -39.57 -7.24
CA PHE A 161 -7.23 -39.27 -8.65
C PHE A 161 -8.55 -39.50 -9.39
N THR A 162 -9.17 -38.42 -9.84
CA THR A 162 -10.37 -38.54 -10.69
C THR A 162 -9.98 -38.29 -12.13
N PHE A 163 -10.13 -39.31 -12.98
CA PHE A 163 -9.98 -39.15 -14.41
C PHE A 163 -11.33 -38.73 -15.00
N VAL A 164 -11.43 -37.52 -15.46
CA VAL A 164 -12.61 -37.07 -16.23
C VAL A 164 -12.28 -37.32 -17.70
N GLY A 165 -12.75 -38.46 -18.19
CA GLY A 165 -12.62 -38.83 -19.59
C GLY A 165 -13.69 -38.12 -20.43
N GLY A 166 -13.24 -37.20 -21.31
CA GLY A 166 -14.03 -36.66 -22.42
C GLY A 166 -13.25 -36.89 -23.72
N THR A 167 -13.95 -36.95 -24.84
CA THR A 167 -13.36 -37.11 -26.18
C THR A 167 -12.49 -35.92 -26.54
N GLY A 168 -11.24 -35.83 -26.01
CA GLY A 168 -10.34 -34.78 -26.38
C GLY A 168 -9.23 -34.43 -25.36
N GLY A 169 -9.12 -35.11 -24.24
CA GLY A 169 -8.03 -34.93 -23.29
C GLY A 169 -8.39 -35.39 -21.88
N ALA A 170 -7.48 -36.09 -21.23
CA ALA A 170 -7.62 -36.44 -19.83
C ALA A 170 -7.00 -35.33 -18.98
N THR A 171 -7.79 -34.71 -18.15
CA THR A 171 -7.29 -33.78 -17.11
C THR A 171 -7.13 -34.55 -15.82
N LEU A 172 -5.92 -34.65 -15.29
CA LEU A 172 -5.65 -35.19 -13.96
C LEU A 172 -5.90 -34.11 -12.93
N ALA A 173 -6.97 -34.21 -12.17
CA ALA A 173 -7.19 -33.36 -10.99
C ALA A 173 -6.72 -34.12 -9.74
N ILE A 174 -5.75 -33.59 -9.02
CA ILE A 174 -5.32 -34.10 -7.71
C ILE A 174 -6.14 -33.34 -6.67
N VAL A 175 -7.08 -34.02 -6.04
CA VAL A 175 -7.85 -33.46 -4.92
C VAL A 175 -7.33 -34.11 -3.64
N TYR A 176 -6.72 -33.28 -2.79
CA TYR A 176 -6.35 -33.68 -1.44
C TYR A 176 -7.52 -33.38 -0.48
N THR A 177 -8.04 -34.40 0.13
CA THR A 177 -9.02 -34.26 1.22
C THR A 177 -8.29 -34.53 2.53
N PRO A 178 -8.12 -33.52 3.40
CA PRO A 178 -7.52 -33.73 4.72
C PRO A 178 -8.38 -34.69 5.53
N GLY A 179 -7.77 -35.67 6.18
CA GLY A 179 -8.43 -36.49 7.19
C GLY A 179 -8.84 -35.66 8.39
N ASP A 180 -9.81 -36.11 9.17
CA ASP A 180 -10.38 -35.42 10.32
C ASP A 180 -9.45 -35.36 11.56
N GLY A 181 -8.22 -35.80 11.44
CA GLY A 181 -7.21 -35.68 12.50
C GLY A 181 -7.46 -36.55 13.74
N SER A 182 -8.38 -37.51 13.66
CA SER A 182 -8.52 -38.52 14.74
C SER A 182 -7.27 -39.41 14.72
N ALA A 183 -6.34 -39.07 15.61
CA ALA A 183 -5.15 -39.87 15.89
C ALA A 183 -5.58 -41.20 16.52
N VAL A 184 -5.05 -42.27 16.00
CA VAL A 184 -4.95 -43.56 16.69
C VAL A 184 -3.77 -43.49 17.63
#